data_3c599cba99fa7a145c0a046a285cc9c1
#
_entry.id   3c599cba99fa7a145c0a046a285cc9c1
#
_cell.length_a   1.000
_cell.length_b   1.000
_cell.length_c   1.000
_cell.angle_alpha   90.00
_cell.angle_beta   90.00
_cell.angle_gamma   90.00
#
_symmetry.space_group_name_H-M   'P 1'
#
loop_
_entity.id
_entity.type
_entity.pdbx_description
1 polymer ?
#
loop_
_entity_poly.entity_id
_entity_poly.type
_entity_poly.pdbx_seq_one_letter_code
_entity_poly.pdbx_strand_id
1 'polypeptide(L)'
;MRSLPTVHTEFSELVAPTKRGRRFMLPMRPGFSDCAPGGRMRLDAIAGWLQDIAYADVEDAGLAQVAAWVVRRTRIRVHRWPRFSERFAVTTYVSGLGRMWAERRTDIVRDGAGAPDVEAVSLWIHLDRIEWHPTTLTDGEIAAYGGAAPERRISARLRHPPPAGAESAAWMFRATELDIAAHINNAAYWQPFEQELLTGDDPEQIDVEIEYRKPALPGEKQVLRDGPHRWIVGEGGEMHASIAVAGDSPGPPPAS
;
A
#
# COMPACT_ATOMS: atom_id res chain seq x y z
N MET A 1 17.61 -25.30 -23.47
CA MET A 1 17.08 -24.53 -22.32
C MET A 1 16.29 -23.36 -22.91
N ARG A 2 14.96 -23.40 -22.85
CA ARG A 2 14.12 -22.25 -23.24
C ARG A 2 14.09 -21.33 -22.04
N SER A 3 14.64 -20.12 -22.18
CA SER A 3 14.48 -19.02 -21.24
C SER A 3 12.98 -18.80 -21.04
N LEU A 4 12.48 -18.96 -19.80
CA LEU A 4 11.12 -18.57 -19.45
C LEU A 4 11.00 -17.05 -19.65
N PRO A 5 9.88 -16.56 -20.20
CA PRO A 5 9.70 -15.12 -20.36
C PRO A 5 9.71 -14.45 -18.98
N THR A 6 10.54 -13.45 -18.81
CA THR A 6 10.52 -12.59 -17.63
C THR A 6 9.16 -11.92 -17.57
N VAL A 7 8.32 -12.34 -16.63
CA VAL A 7 7.02 -11.70 -16.39
C VAL A 7 7.30 -10.35 -15.74
N HIS A 8 7.28 -9.28 -16.53
CA HIS A 8 7.32 -7.94 -15.99
C HIS A 8 6.00 -7.65 -15.28
N THR A 9 6.01 -7.59 -13.97
CA THR A 9 4.86 -7.14 -13.19
C THR A 9 4.66 -5.65 -13.44
N GLU A 10 3.52 -5.29 -14.04
CA GLU A 10 3.16 -3.89 -14.24
C GLU A 10 2.64 -3.30 -12.93
N PHE A 11 3.40 -2.40 -12.31
CA PHE A 11 3.04 -1.73 -11.07
C PHE A 11 2.06 -0.58 -11.31
N SER A 12 1.34 -0.23 -10.23
CA SER A 12 0.48 0.96 -10.22
C SER A 12 1.26 2.23 -10.51
N GLU A 13 0.70 3.12 -11.32
CA GLU A 13 1.34 4.39 -11.66
C GLU A 13 1.38 5.34 -10.45
N LEU A 14 2.49 6.01 -10.25
CA LEU A 14 2.66 7.09 -9.30
C LEU A 14 2.37 8.43 -9.99
N VAL A 15 1.08 8.76 -10.16
CA VAL A 15 0.63 9.94 -10.88
C VAL A 15 0.89 11.20 -10.08
N ALA A 16 1.51 12.19 -10.70
CA ALA A 16 1.77 13.49 -10.09
C ALA A 16 0.46 14.19 -9.67
N PRO A 17 0.48 15.00 -8.60
CA PRO A 17 -0.69 15.73 -8.16
C PRO A 17 -1.15 16.75 -9.21
N THR A 18 -2.47 16.86 -9.41
CA THR A 18 -3.04 17.96 -10.19
C THR A 18 -2.92 19.28 -9.41
N LYS A 19 -3.02 20.42 -10.11
CA LYS A 19 -3.04 21.75 -9.47
C LYS A 19 -4.37 22.04 -8.77
N ARG A 20 -5.40 21.22 -8.98
CA ARG A 20 -6.78 21.41 -8.52
C ARG A 20 -7.21 20.22 -7.65
N GLY A 21 -8.26 20.43 -6.87
CA GLY A 21 -8.89 19.41 -6.06
C GLY A 21 -8.34 19.33 -4.62
N ARG A 22 -8.98 18.45 -3.87
CA ARG A 22 -8.71 18.26 -2.46
C ARG A 22 -7.36 17.59 -2.24
N ARG A 23 -6.57 18.18 -1.36
CA ARG A 23 -5.38 17.59 -0.75
C ARG A 23 -5.52 17.71 0.76
N PHE A 24 -5.18 16.64 1.44
CA PHE A 24 -5.18 16.61 2.89
C PHE A 24 -3.78 16.32 3.41
N MET A 25 -3.34 16.99 4.47
CA MET A 25 -1.99 16.87 5.00
C MET A 25 -2.02 16.80 6.51
N LEU A 26 -1.23 15.87 7.06
CA LEU A 26 -0.93 15.77 8.48
C LEU A 26 0.57 15.82 8.72
N PRO A 27 1.04 16.53 9.76
CA PRO A 27 2.39 16.36 10.25
C PRO A 27 2.49 15.02 11.00
N MET A 28 3.45 14.19 10.63
CA MET A 28 3.68 12.88 11.24
C MET A 28 5.15 12.70 11.62
N ARG A 29 5.40 11.77 12.54
CA ARG A 29 6.74 11.47 13.03
C ARG A 29 6.83 10.01 13.42
N PRO A 30 7.85 9.24 12.95
CA PRO A 30 8.03 7.86 13.35
C PRO A 30 8.27 7.74 14.85
N GLY A 31 7.49 6.88 15.51
CA GLY A 31 7.68 6.50 16.90
C GLY A 31 8.63 5.31 17.07
N PHE A 32 8.88 4.90 18.30
CA PHE A 32 9.72 3.73 18.58
C PHE A 32 9.17 2.45 17.97
N SER A 33 7.85 2.26 18.02
CA SER A 33 7.17 1.09 17.49
C SER A 33 7.15 1.03 15.96
N ASP A 34 7.43 2.14 15.28
CA ASP A 34 7.40 2.23 13.83
C ASP A 34 8.73 1.87 13.19
N CYS A 35 9.79 1.80 14.00
CA CYS A 35 11.16 1.69 13.49
C CYS A 35 11.77 0.31 13.73
N ALA A 36 12.61 -0.09 12.77
CA ALA A 36 13.54 -1.20 12.86
C ALA A 36 14.74 -0.85 13.76
N PRO A 37 15.54 -1.82 14.20
CA PRO A 37 16.86 -1.56 14.76
C PRO A 37 17.68 -0.65 13.82
N GLY A 38 18.37 0.34 14.37
CA GLY A 38 19.07 1.36 13.55
C GLY A 38 18.19 2.54 13.13
N GLY A 39 16.90 2.53 13.48
CA GLY A 39 16.01 3.70 13.38
C GLY A 39 15.33 3.92 12.03
N ARG A 40 15.45 3.00 11.08
CA ARG A 40 14.69 3.00 9.83
C ARG A 40 13.21 2.71 10.11
N MET A 41 12.30 3.45 9.53
CA MET A 41 10.87 3.13 9.58
C MET A 41 10.58 1.85 8.80
N ARG A 42 9.75 0.95 9.38
CA ARG A 42 9.38 -0.31 8.74
C ARG A 42 8.28 -0.11 7.69
N LEU A 43 8.20 -1.03 6.72
CA LEU A 43 7.17 -1.00 5.68
C LEU A 43 5.75 -1.15 6.24
N ASP A 44 5.56 -2.01 7.24
CA ASP A 44 4.28 -2.15 7.91
C ASP A 44 3.84 -0.85 8.60
N ALA A 45 4.76 -0.13 9.21
CA ALA A 45 4.48 1.18 9.80
C ALA A 45 4.17 2.25 8.73
N ILE A 46 4.91 2.27 7.61
CA ILE A 46 4.57 3.13 6.47
C ILE A 46 3.15 2.81 5.98
N ALA A 47 2.81 1.54 5.79
CA ALA A 47 1.48 1.12 5.38
C ALA A 47 0.38 1.53 6.38
N GLY A 48 0.68 1.49 7.70
CA GLY A 48 -0.18 2.03 8.75
C GLY A 48 -0.44 3.52 8.54
N TRP A 49 0.59 4.32 8.33
CA TRP A 49 0.44 5.76 8.06
C TRP A 49 -0.43 6.05 6.83
N LEU A 50 -0.31 5.22 5.77
CA LEU A 50 -1.14 5.37 4.58
C LEU A 50 -2.64 5.15 4.87
N GLN A 51 -2.98 4.23 5.76
CA GLN A 51 -4.35 3.98 6.20
C GLN A 51 -4.86 5.13 7.08
N ASP A 52 -4.06 5.54 8.05
CA ASP A 52 -4.43 6.58 9.02
C ASP A 52 -4.72 7.91 8.33
N ILE A 53 -3.84 8.36 7.42
CA ILE A 53 -4.07 9.61 6.70
C ILE A 53 -5.23 9.50 5.70
N ALA A 54 -5.45 8.33 5.10
CA ALA A 54 -6.58 8.13 4.21
C ALA A 54 -7.91 8.22 4.96
N TYR A 55 -7.97 7.64 6.16
CA TYR A 55 -9.16 7.74 7.03
C TYR A 55 -9.36 9.17 7.54
N ALA A 56 -8.32 9.84 8.01
CA ALA A 56 -8.39 11.21 8.48
C ALA A 56 -8.88 12.18 7.39
N ASP A 57 -8.46 11.99 6.13
CA ASP A 57 -8.97 12.77 5.00
C ASP A 57 -10.46 12.53 4.73
N VAL A 58 -10.93 11.29 4.87
CA VAL A 58 -12.35 10.95 4.72
C VAL A 58 -13.20 11.55 5.85
N GLU A 59 -12.68 11.59 7.08
CA GLU A 59 -13.32 12.27 8.22
C GLU A 59 -13.39 13.79 8.00
N ASP A 60 -12.28 14.42 7.62
CA ASP A 60 -12.22 15.86 7.37
C ASP A 60 -13.10 16.29 6.19
N ALA A 61 -13.33 15.40 5.22
CA ALA A 61 -14.29 15.60 4.15
C ALA A 61 -15.76 15.43 4.57
N GLY A 62 -16.04 14.97 5.80
CA GLY A 62 -17.37 14.68 6.28
C GLY A 62 -18.00 13.40 5.68
N LEU A 63 -17.17 12.48 5.14
CA LEU A 63 -17.61 11.30 4.41
C LEU A 63 -17.43 9.97 5.15
N ALA A 64 -16.92 9.99 6.39
CA ALA A 64 -16.62 8.79 7.17
C ALA A 64 -17.82 7.86 7.42
N GLN A 65 -19.06 8.40 7.34
CA GLN A 65 -20.29 7.64 7.55
C GLN A 65 -20.96 7.18 6.23
N VAL A 66 -20.42 7.59 5.07
CA VAL A 66 -21.05 7.32 3.77
C VAL A 66 -20.84 5.88 3.34
N ALA A 67 -19.62 5.36 3.49
CA ALA A 67 -19.26 4.03 3.02
C ALA A 67 -18.18 3.37 3.88
N ALA A 68 -17.95 2.08 3.64
CA ALA A 68 -16.74 1.39 4.04
C ALA A 68 -15.76 1.33 2.87
N TRP A 69 -14.47 1.39 3.17
CA TRP A 69 -13.43 1.31 2.17
C TRP A 69 -12.48 0.17 2.50
N VAL A 70 -12.22 -0.71 1.54
CA VAL A 70 -11.21 -1.76 1.68
C VAL A 70 -10.10 -1.55 0.67
N VAL A 71 -8.86 -1.65 1.11
CA VAL A 71 -7.71 -1.56 0.22
C VAL A 71 -7.62 -2.84 -0.62
N ARG A 72 -7.35 -2.67 -1.90
CA ARG A 72 -7.20 -3.77 -2.86
C ARG A 72 -5.77 -3.95 -3.34
N ARG A 73 -5.02 -2.86 -3.38
CA ARG A 73 -3.62 -2.84 -3.80
C ARG A 73 -2.93 -1.61 -3.23
N THR A 74 -1.68 -1.74 -2.86
CA THR A 74 -0.83 -0.62 -2.42
C THR A 74 0.57 -0.80 -2.97
N ARG A 75 1.08 0.20 -3.69
CA ARG A 75 2.48 0.33 -4.05
C ARG A 75 3.15 1.35 -3.14
N ILE A 76 4.33 1.02 -2.67
CA ILE A 76 5.19 1.91 -1.88
C ILE A 76 6.54 1.98 -2.58
N ARG A 77 6.98 3.20 -2.90
CA ARG A 77 8.32 3.48 -3.38
C ARG A 77 9.04 4.32 -2.33
N VAL A 78 10.12 3.79 -1.81
CA VAL A 78 11.01 4.47 -0.86
C VAL A 78 12.25 4.93 -1.62
N HIS A 79 12.42 6.24 -1.72
CA HIS A 79 13.62 6.88 -2.25
C HIS A 79 14.67 7.08 -1.15
N ARG A 80 14.19 7.33 0.05
CA ARG A 80 14.96 7.43 1.28
C ARG A 80 14.07 6.96 2.44
N TRP A 81 14.56 6.09 3.26
CA TRP A 81 13.83 5.62 4.43
C TRP A 81 13.62 6.72 5.45
N PRO A 82 12.37 6.98 5.88
CA PRO A 82 12.10 7.80 7.05
C PRO A 82 12.79 7.22 8.29
N ARG A 83 13.33 8.08 9.14
CA ARG A 83 14.05 7.64 10.34
C ARG A 83 13.41 8.14 11.62
N PHE A 84 13.63 7.40 12.69
CA PHE A 84 13.21 7.78 14.03
C PHE A 84 13.55 9.25 14.33
N SER A 85 12.63 9.96 14.95
CA SER A 85 12.68 11.36 15.32
C SER A 85 12.62 12.41 14.20
N GLU A 86 12.73 12.03 12.94
CA GLU A 86 12.50 12.96 11.83
C GLU A 86 11.02 13.39 11.78
N ARG A 87 10.75 14.53 11.16
CA ARG A 87 9.41 15.08 10.97
C ARG A 87 9.06 15.10 9.51
N PHE A 88 7.80 14.80 9.21
CA PHE A 88 7.30 14.68 7.84
C PHE A 88 5.96 15.39 7.68
N ALA A 89 5.77 16.03 6.53
CA ALA A 89 4.47 16.36 5.99
C ALA A 89 3.99 15.17 5.16
N VAL A 90 2.94 14.49 5.62
CA VAL A 90 2.30 13.39 4.90
C VAL A 90 1.07 13.97 4.19
N THR A 91 1.11 13.97 2.86
CA THR A 91 0.05 14.56 2.03
C THR A 91 -0.64 13.48 1.22
N THR A 92 -1.97 13.45 1.24
CA THR A 92 -2.77 12.51 0.46
C THR A 92 -3.79 13.21 -0.41
N TYR A 93 -4.13 12.59 -1.55
CA TYR A 93 -5.15 13.05 -2.49
C TYR A 93 -5.64 11.88 -3.36
N VAL A 94 -6.85 12.00 -3.88
CA VAL A 94 -7.38 11.00 -4.82
C VAL A 94 -6.78 11.28 -6.20
N SER A 95 -6.01 10.33 -6.73
CA SER A 95 -5.32 10.42 -8.03
C SER A 95 -6.15 9.84 -9.19
N GLY A 96 -7.29 9.25 -8.88
CA GLY A 96 -8.21 8.74 -9.88
C GLY A 96 -9.46 8.14 -9.27
N LEU A 97 -10.56 8.19 -10.03
CA LEU A 97 -11.84 7.60 -9.63
C LEU A 97 -12.30 6.58 -10.67
N GLY A 98 -12.87 5.48 -10.18
CA GLY A 98 -13.68 4.56 -10.95
C GLY A 98 -15.13 4.60 -10.47
N ARG A 99 -15.96 3.71 -10.96
CA ARG A 99 -17.38 3.67 -10.56
C ARG A 99 -17.57 3.24 -9.10
N MET A 100 -16.74 2.30 -8.61
CA MET A 100 -16.83 1.68 -7.29
C MET A 100 -15.47 1.63 -6.59
N TRP A 101 -14.50 2.43 -7.04
CA TRP A 101 -13.17 2.46 -6.46
C TRP A 101 -12.52 3.82 -6.62
N ALA A 102 -11.56 4.11 -5.75
CA ALA A 102 -10.73 5.28 -5.80
C ALA A 102 -9.26 4.88 -5.70
N GLU A 103 -8.42 5.53 -6.48
CA GLU A 103 -6.98 5.47 -6.34
C GLU A 103 -6.51 6.69 -5.55
N ARG A 104 -5.77 6.45 -4.49
CA ARG A 104 -5.26 7.48 -3.58
C ARG A 104 -3.75 7.49 -3.61
N ARG A 105 -3.19 8.63 -3.89
CA ARG A 105 -1.77 8.92 -3.79
C ARG A 105 -1.44 9.48 -2.41
N THR A 106 -0.27 9.11 -1.88
CA THR A 106 0.28 9.68 -0.65
C THR A 106 1.77 9.94 -0.83
N ASP A 107 2.20 11.15 -0.48
CA ASP A 107 3.60 11.57 -0.47
C ASP A 107 4.03 11.84 0.98
N ILE A 108 5.17 11.27 1.39
CA ILE A 108 5.79 11.49 2.69
C ILE A 108 7.04 12.34 2.45
N VAL A 109 6.98 13.61 2.82
CA VAL A 109 8.02 14.61 2.58
C VAL A 109 8.62 15.03 3.90
N ARG A 110 9.92 14.84 4.07
CA ARG A 110 10.66 15.28 5.26
C ARG A 110 10.71 16.80 5.33
N ASP A 111 10.62 17.34 6.55
CA ASP A 111 10.74 18.77 6.79
C ASP A 111 12.00 19.33 6.12
N GLY A 112 11.82 20.36 5.32
CA GLY A 112 12.88 21.02 4.56
C GLY A 112 13.33 20.29 3.29
N ALA A 113 12.75 19.13 2.93
CA ALA A 113 13.02 18.46 1.67
C ALA A 113 12.18 19.02 0.53
N GLY A 114 12.74 19.04 -0.69
CA GLY A 114 12.06 19.50 -1.90
C GLY A 114 11.31 18.40 -2.66
N ALA A 115 11.53 17.13 -2.27
CA ALA A 115 10.94 15.94 -2.91
C ALA A 115 10.50 14.92 -1.85
N PRO A 116 9.57 14.02 -2.15
CA PRO A 116 9.15 12.97 -1.22
C PRO A 116 10.27 11.95 -0.96
N ASP A 117 10.43 11.60 0.31
CA ASP A 117 11.26 10.47 0.73
C ASP A 117 10.54 9.14 0.42
N VAL A 118 9.18 9.13 0.49
CA VAL A 118 8.34 7.99 0.12
C VAL A 118 7.16 8.46 -0.71
N GLU A 119 6.90 7.72 -1.78
CA GLU A 119 5.71 7.85 -2.62
C GLU A 119 4.88 6.58 -2.54
N ALA A 120 3.57 6.72 -2.37
CA ALA A 120 2.68 5.57 -2.36
C ALA A 120 1.42 5.82 -3.17
N VAL A 121 0.84 4.73 -3.69
CA VAL A 121 -0.48 4.74 -4.30
C VAL A 121 -1.27 3.53 -3.83
N SER A 122 -2.50 3.76 -3.35
CA SER A 122 -3.40 2.71 -2.88
C SER A 122 -4.70 2.73 -3.67
N LEU A 123 -5.16 1.55 -4.07
CA LEU A 123 -6.47 1.35 -4.70
C LEU A 123 -7.45 0.86 -3.64
N TRP A 124 -8.54 1.59 -3.47
CA TRP A 124 -9.58 1.32 -2.50
C TRP A 124 -10.89 0.97 -3.21
N ILE A 125 -11.59 -0.04 -2.71
CA ILE A 125 -12.91 -0.43 -3.17
C ILE A 125 -13.94 0.15 -2.22
N HIS A 126 -14.95 0.81 -2.79
CA HIS A 126 -16.08 1.39 -2.08
C HIS A 126 -17.13 0.31 -1.82
N LEU A 127 -17.48 0.10 -0.55
CA LEU A 127 -18.42 -0.92 -0.11
C LEU A 127 -19.62 -0.30 0.60
N ASP A 128 -20.77 -0.91 0.41
CA ASP A 128 -21.92 -0.70 1.29
C ASP A 128 -21.55 -1.08 2.73
N ARG A 129 -21.90 -0.25 3.69
CA ARG A 129 -21.54 -0.45 5.11
C ARG A 129 -22.33 -1.55 5.81
N ILE A 130 -23.48 -1.93 5.27
CA ILE A 130 -24.39 -2.92 5.86
C ILE A 130 -24.15 -4.28 5.19
N GLU A 131 -24.16 -4.29 3.86
CA GLU A 131 -24.13 -5.53 3.07
C GLU A 131 -22.71 -5.93 2.64
N TRP A 132 -21.69 -5.05 2.84
CA TRP A 132 -20.28 -5.29 2.56
C TRP A 132 -19.98 -5.73 1.11
N HIS A 133 -20.81 -5.30 0.16
CA HIS A 133 -20.56 -5.53 -1.27
C HIS A 133 -20.14 -4.25 -1.99
N PRO A 134 -19.41 -4.33 -3.11
CA PRO A 134 -19.01 -3.17 -3.89
C PRO A 134 -20.19 -2.36 -4.36
N THR A 135 -20.20 -1.06 -4.06
CA THR A 135 -21.25 -0.13 -4.46
C THR A 135 -20.67 1.13 -5.12
N THR A 136 -21.51 1.86 -5.84
CA THR A 136 -21.09 3.05 -6.57
C THR A 136 -20.77 4.21 -5.64
N LEU A 137 -19.78 5.02 -6.03
CA LEU A 137 -19.49 6.29 -5.37
C LEU A 137 -20.72 7.19 -5.39
N THR A 138 -20.94 7.91 -4.33
CA THR A 138 -22.00 8.92 -4.21
C THR A 138 -21.61 10.22 -4.91
N ASP A 139 -22.59 11.05 -5.26
CA ASP A 139 -22.33 12.39 -5.84
C ASP A 139 -21.50 13.27 -4.88
N GLY A 140 -21.69 13.11 -3.55
CA GLY A 140 -20.91 13.80 -2.53
C GLY A 140 -19.44 13.44 -2.56
N GLU A 141 -19.11 12.16 -2.70
CA GLU A 141 -17.71 11.67 -2.83
C GLU A 141 -17.09 12.14 -4.14
N ILE A 142 -17.83 12.06 -5.26
CA ILE A 142 -17.36 12.54 -6.55
C ILE A 142 -17.10 14.05 -6.49
N ALA A 143 -17.98 14.83 -5.85
CA ALA A 143 -17.81 16.27 -5.68
C ALA A 143 -16.56 16.59 -4.81
N ALA A 144 -16.34 15.84 -3.73
CA ALA A 144 -15.21 16.07 -2.83
C ALA A 144 -13.86 15.73 -3.48
N TYR A 145 -13.78 14.64 -4.23
CA TYR A 145 -12.53 14.08 -4.72
C TYR A 145 -12.29 14.26 -6.22
N GLY A 146 -13.32 14.44 -7.01
CA GLY A 146 -13.23 14.46 -8.48
C GLY A 146 -12.32 15.54 -9.04
N GLY A 147 -12.22 16.69 -8.36
CA GLY A 147 -11.34 17.78 -8.79
C GLY A 147 -9.84 17.48 -8.73
N ALA A 148 -9.43 16.50 -7.88
CA ALA A 148 -8.05 16.07 -7.75
C ALA A 148 -7.71 14.91 -8.71
N ALA A 149 -8.72 14.16 -9.16
CA ALA A 149 -8.55 13.02 -10.04
C ALA A 149 -8.41 13.46 -11.48
N PRO A 150 -7.31 13.12 -12.18
CA PRO A 150 -7.23 13.32 -13.62
C PRO A 150 -8.22 12.39 -14.33
N GLU A 151 -8.62 12.78 -15.56
CA GLU A 151 -9.45 11.93 -16.43
C GLU A 151 -8.65 10.73 -16.96
N ARG A 152 -8.34 9.77 -16.07
CA ARG A 152 -7.67 8.52 -16.44
C ARG A 152 -8.49 7.31 -16.01
N ARG A 153 -8.40 6.25 -16.80
CA ARG A 153 -9.06 4.98 -16.47
C ARG A 153 -8.20 4.20 -15.50
N ILE A 154 -8.79 3.87 -14.35
CA ILE A 154 -8.15 3.05 -13.32
C ILE A 154 -8.77 1.66 -13.35
N SER A 155 -7.93 0.63 -13.26
CA SER A 155 -8.36 -0.76 -13.19
C SER A 155 -8.20 -1.32 -11.78
N ALA A 156 -9.26 -1.94 -11.27
CA ALA A 156 -9.22 -2.69 -10.02
C ALA A 156 -8.74 -4.16 -10.21
N ARG A 157 -8.31 -4.53 -11.41
CA ARG A 157 -7.81 -5.88 -11.70
C ARG A 157 -6.50 -6.13 -10.96
N LEU A 158 -6.39 -7.31 -10.33
CA LEU A 158 -5.14 -7.82 -9.77
C LEU A 158 -4.24 -8.35 -10.89
N ARG A 159 -2.93 -8.14 -10.76
CA ARG A 159 -1.93 -8.36 -11.81
C ARG A 159 -0.84 -9.35 -11.41
N HIS A 160 -0.63 -9.56 -10.09
CA HIS A 160 0.41 -10.46 -9.62
C HIS A 160 0.11 -11.91 -10.07
N PRO A 161 1.13 -12.64 -10.53
CA PRO A 161 0.95 -14.02 -10.98
C PRO A 161 0.56 -14.92 -9.80
N PRO A 162 -0.06 -16.09 -10.06
CA PRO A 162 -0.25 -17.12 -9.04
C PRO A 162 1.11 -17.72 -8.63
N PRO A 163 1.23 -18.29 -7.40
CA PRO A 163 2.44 -18.95 -6.96
C PRO A 163 2.74 -20.18 -7.81
N ALA A 164 4.02 -20.38 -8.16
CA ALA A 164 4.47 -21.53 -8.92
C ALA A 164 5.86 -21.96 -8.44
N GLY A 165 5.97 -23.18 -7.90
CA GLY A 165 7.26 -23.78 -7.53
C GLY A 165 8.03 -23.06 -6.43
N ALA A 166 7.33 -22.33 -5.58
CA ALA A 166 7.91 -21.41 -4.61
C ALA A 166 8.47 -22.12 -3.37
N GLU A 167 9.51 -21.54 -2.79
CA GLU A 167 9.93 -21.86 -1.42
C GLU A 167 8.84 -21.42 -0.43
N SER A 168 8.71 -22.16 0.69
CA SER A 168 7.68 -21.91 1.70
C SER A 168 8.29 -21.71 3.07
N ALA A 169 7.76 -20.72 3.79
CA ALA A 169 8.07 -20.47 5.20
C ALA A 169 6.78 -20.23 5.99
N ALA A 170 6.71 -20.73 7.23
CA ALA A 170 5.58 -20.48 8.10
C ALA A 170 5.56 -19.02 8.59
N TRP A 171 4.36 -18.46 8.69
CA TRP A 171 4.09 -17.14 9.27
C TRP A 171 2.90 -17.19 10.20
N MET A 172 3.01 -16.58 11.38
CA MET A 172 1.94 -16.56 12.37
C MET A 172 1.35 -15.16 12.49
N PHE A 173 0.11 -14.97 12.00
CA PHE A 173 -0.66 -13.78 12.36
C PHE A 173 -1.27 -13.91 13.75
N ARG A 174 -1.16 -12.85 14.54
CA ARG A 174 -1.59 -12.82 15.95
C ARG A 174 -2.91 -12.05 16.09
N ALA A 175 -3.64 -12.32 17.18
CA ALA A 175 -4.87 -11.58 17.50
C ALA A 175 -4.61 -10.08 17.74
N THR A 176 -3.40 -9.68 18.13
CA THR A 176 -2.99 -8.28 18.28
C THR A 176 -2.83 -7.52 16.96
N GLU A 177 -2.91 -8.21 15.84
CA GLU A 177 -2.85 -7.63 14.48
C GLU A 177 -4.24 -7.47 13.85
N LEU A 178 -5.31 -7.78 14.59
CA LEU A 178 -6.67 -7.49 14.16
C LEU A 178 -6.95 -5.99 14.17
N ASP A 179 -7.67 -5.54 13.17
CA ASP A 179 -8.23 -4.19 13.10
C ASP A 179 -9.68 -4.14 13.59
N ILE A 180 -10.31 -2.97 13.47
CA ILE A 180 -11.70 -2.73 13.88
C ILE A 180 -12.74 -3.54 13.09
N ALA A 181 -12.37 -4.10 11.92
CA ALA A 181 -13.20 -5.00 11.13
C ALA A 181 -13.04 -6.48 11.54
N ALA A 182 -12.27 -6.76 12.60
CA ALA A 182 -11.97 -8.10 13.10
C ALA A 182 -11.25 -9.01 12.08
N HIS A 183 -10.50 -8.40 11.17
CA HIS A 183 -9.57 -9.08 10.25
C HIS A 183 -8.14 -8.62 10.51
N ILE A 184 -7.17 -9.39 10.03
CA ILE A 184 -5.76 -8.95 10.07
C ILE A 184 -5.64 -7.63 9.33
N ASN A 185 -5.11 -6.61 10.03
CA ASN A 185 -4.91 -5.28 9.48
C ASN A 185 -4.04 -5.33 8.22
N ASN A 186 -4.40 -4.53 7.21
CA ASN A 186 -3.68 -4.53 5.93
C ASN A 186 -2.19 -4.21 6.08
N ALA A 187 -1.81 -3.40 7.07
CA ALA A 187 -0.41 -3.11 7.36
C ALA A 187 0.37 -4.35 7.82
N ALA A 188 -0.26 -5.27 8.57
CA ALA A 188 0.39 -6.47 9.07
C ALA A 188 0.83 -7.44 7.95
N TYR A 189 0.20 -7.37 6.76
CA TYR A 189 0.62 -8.19 5.62
C TYR A 189 1.99 -7.81 5.05
N TRP A 190 2.52 -6.66 5.42
CA TRP A 190 3.87 -6.25 5.06
C TRP A 190 4.96 -6.84 5.97
N GLN A 191 4.58 -7.32 7.16
CA GLN A 191 5.53 -7.84 8.16
C GLN A 191 6.33 -9.06 7.69
N PRO A 192 5.79 -10.05 6.96
CA PRO A 192 6.60 -11.14 6.42
C PRO A 192 7.72 -10.66 5.52
N PHE A 193 7.45 -9.67 4.68
CA PHE A 193 8.45 -9.08 3.80
C PHE A 193 9.42 -8.16 4.57
N GLU A 194 8.92 -7.38 5.51
CA GLU A 194 9.78 -6.59 6.42
C GLU A 194 10.74 -7.49 7.22
N GLN A 195 10.30 -8.67 7.65
CA GLN A 195 11.17 -9.65 8.31
C GLN A 195 12.34 -10.08 7.40
N GLU A 196 12.11 -10.22 6.11
CA GLU A 196 13.18 -10.52 5.15
C GLU A 196 14.19 -9.36 5.05
N LEU A 197 13.71 -8.11 5.01
CA LEU A 197 14.57 -6.93 5.00
C LEU A 197 15.41 -6.81 6.28
N LEU A 198 14.84 -7.17 7.44
CA LEU A 198 15.52 -7.12 8.72
C LEU A 198 16.60 -8.20 8.90
N THR A 199 16.48 -9.32 8.19
CA THR A 199 17.42 -10.45 8.27
C THR A 199 18.38 -10.52 7.10
N GLY A 200 18.14 -9.74 6.05
CA GLY A 200 18.98 -9.61 4.88
C GLY A 200 19.77 -8.29 4.83
N ASP A 201 20.17 -7.92 3.63
CA ASP A 201 20.74 -6.59 3.37
C ASP A 201 19.61 -5.56 3.33
N ASP A 202 19.73 -4.52 4.15
CA ASP A 202 18.75 -3.43 4.24
C ASP A 202 18.90 -2.53 3.00
N PRO A 203 17.93 -2.51 2.07
CA PRO A 203 18.10 -1.78 0.82
C PRO A 203 18.05 -0.27 1.06
N GLU A 204 18.86 0.50 0.33
CA GLU A 204 18.82 1.96 0.38
C GLU A 204 17.49 2.51 -0.16
N GLN A 205 16.94 1.85 -1.17
CA GLN A 205 15.68 2.19 -1.83
C GLN A 205 14.87 0.93 -2.10
N ILE A 206 13.57 1.05 -2.18
CA ILE A 206 12.70 -0.06 -2.56
C ILE A 206 11.49 0.45 -3.34
N ASP A 207 11.02 -0.38 -4.27
CA ASP A 207 9.75 -0.19 -4.98
C ASP A 207 8.99 -1.51 -4.93
N VAL A 208 7.87 -1.53 -4.24
CA VAL A 208 7.16 -2.77 -3.91
C VAL A 208 5.66 -2.56 -3.95
N GLU A 209 4.94 -3.53 -4.49
CA GLU A 209 3.47 -3.51 -4.56
C GLU A 209 2.89 -4.75 -3.86
N ILE A 210 1.83 -4.55 -3.07
CA ILE A 210 1.02 -5.61 -2.50
C ILE A 210 -0.37 -5.60 -3.12
N GLU A 211 -0.91 -6.78 -3.42
CA GLU A 211 -2.31 -7.01 -3.78
C GLU A 211 -3.00 -7.80 -2.68
N TYR A 212 -4.12 -7.29 -2.17
CA TYR A 212 -4.95 -7.96 -1.17
C TYR A 212 -6.10 -8.71 -1.86
N ARG A 213 -6.36 -9.94 -1.44
CA ARG A 213 -7.37 -10.82 -2.07
C ARG A 213 -8.49 -11.16 -1.10
N LYS A 214 -8.21 -12.01 -0.12
CA LYS A 214 -9.16 -12.40 0.92
C LYS A 214 -8.64 -11.94 2.28
N PRO A 215 -9.50 -11.46 3.17
CA PRO A 215 -9.08 -11.14 4.53
C PRO A 215 -8.53 -12.40 5.22
N ALA A 216 -7.51 -12.24 6.05
CA ALA A 216 -7.00 -13.30 6.91
C ALA A 216 -7.52 -13.14 8.33
N LEU A 217 -7.61 -14.26 9.03
CA LEU A 217 -7.81 -14.34 10.48
C LEU A 217 -6.49 -14.74 11.14
N PRO A 218 -6.33 -14.52 12.45
CA PRO A 218 -5.18 -14.99 13.19
C PRO A 218 -4.92 -16.49 12.97
N GLY A 219 -3.69 -16.92 13.12
CA GLY A 219 -3.26 -18.28 12.91
C GLY A 219 -2.14 -18.40 11.88
N GLU A 220 -1.67 -19.63 11.72
CA GLU A 220 -0.59 -19.93 10.79
C GLU A 220 -0.99 -19.73 9.33
N LYS A 221 -0.06 -19.19 8.55
CA LYS A 221 -0.12 -19.03 7.11
C LYS A 221 1.20 -19.51 6.52
N GLN A 222 1.21 -19.73 5.21
CA GLN A 222 2.43 -20.00 4.47
C GLN A 222 2.80 -18.77 3.65
N VAL A 223 4.04 -18.34 3.74
CA VAL A 223 4.63 -17.34 2.85
C VAL A 223 5.40 -18.08 1.79
N LEU A 224 4.89 -18.08 0.58
CA LEU A 224 5.55 -18.66 -0.58
C LEU A 224 6.45 -17.60 -1.21
N ARG A 225 7.64 -17.99 -1.72
CA ARG A 225 8.63 -17.10 -2.31
C ARG A 225 9.13 -17.64 -3.64
N ASP A 226 9.10 -16.81 -4.67
CA ASP A 226 9.72 -17.10 -5.97
C ASP A 226 10.21 -15.79 -6.60
N GLY A 227 11.53 -15.65 -6.73
CA GLY A 227 12.17 -14.43 -7.24
C GLY A 227 11.67 -13.15 -6.56
N PRO A 228 11.11 -12.18 -7.31
CA PRO A 228 10.62 -10.93 -6.75
C PRO A 228 9.24 -11.05 -6.09
N HIS A 229 8.61 -12.22 -6.09
CA HIS A 229 7.24 -12.39 -5.61
C HIS A 229 7.17 -13.11 -4.27
N ARG A 230 6.16 -12.72 -3.47
CA ARG A 230 5.75 -13.38 -2.23
C ARG A 230 4.24 -13.55 -2.25
N TRP A 231 3.76 -14.66 -1.67
CA TRP A 231 2.32 -14.91 -1.52
C TRP A 231 2.03 -15.37 -0.11
N ILE A 232 1.02 -14.80 0.52
CA ILE A 232 0.53 -15.20 1.83
C ILE A 232 -0.70 -16.07 1.62
N VAL A 233 -0.58 -17.36 1.99
CA VAL A 233 -1.55 -18.40 1.68
C VAL A 233 -2.02 -19.07 2.96
N GLY A 234 -3.33 -19.31 3.09
CA GLY A 234 -3.93 -20.07 4.19
C GLY A 234 -3.79 -21.58 4.02
N GLU A 235 -4.13 -22.35 5.06
CA GLU A 235 -4.06 -23.82 5.06
C GLU A 235 -4.83 -24.48 3.91
N GLY A 236 -5.96 -23.90 3.50
CA GLY A 236 -6.78 -24.37 2.38
C GLY A 236 -6.26 -23.98 1.01
N GLY A 237 -5.07 -23.38 0.90
CA GLY A 237 -4.53 -22.86 -0.36
C GLY A 237 -5.15 -21.54 -0.79
N GLU A 238 -5.96 -20.91 0.03
CA GLU A 238 -6.55 -19.61 -0.25
C GLU A 238 -5.50 -18.51 -0.17
N MET A 239 -5.49 -17.65 -1.17
CA MET A 239 -4.55 -16.54 -1.24
C MET A 239 -5.12 -15.31 -0.51
N HIS A 240 -4.40 -14.84 0.50
CA HIS A 240 -4.74 -13.64 1.25
C HIS A 240 -4.13 -12.40 0.61
N ALA A 241 -2.84 -12.45 0.27
CA ALA A 241 -2.13 -11.36 -0.38
C ALA A 241 -0.98 -11.86 -1.25
N SER A 242 -0.53 -11.00 -2.14
CA SER A 242 0.71 -11.20 -2.90
C SER A 242 1.53 -9.92 -2.94
N ILE A 243 2.84 -10.04 -2.83
CA ILE A 243 3.79 -8.92 -2.85
C ILE A 243 4.70 -9.12 -4.08
N ALA A 244 4.97 -8.04 -4.79
CA ALA A 244 5.94 -8.00 -5.88
C ALA A 244 6.93 -6.88 -5.63
N VAL A 245 8.23 -7.18 -5.78
CA VAL A 245 9.32 -6.21 -5.68
C VAL A 245 9.76 -5.86 -7.10
N ALA A 246 9.90 -4.56 -7.42
CA ALA A 246 10.46 -4.17 -8.70
C ALA A 246 11.93 -4.63 -8.77
N GLY A 247 12.30 -5.30 -9.85
CA GLY A 247 13.70 -5.55 -10.15
C GLY A 247 14.43 -4.22 -10.34
N ASP A 248 15.76 -4.21 -10.18
CA ASP A 248 16.61 -3.05 -10.41
C ASP A 248 16.30 -2.39 -11.77
N SER A 249 15.41 -1.42 -11.76
CA SER A 249 15.31 -0.49 -12.88
C SER A 249 16.38 0.57 -12.64
N PRO A 250 17.28 0.80 -13.60
CA PRO A 250 18.21 1.92 -13.48
C PRO A 250 17.39 3.20 -13.27
N GLY A 251 17.74 3.96 -12.23
CA GLY A 251 17.13 5.26 -11.95
C GLY A 251 17.20 6.16 -13.20
N PRO A 252 16.31 7.17 -13.30
CA PRO A 252 16.38 8.13 -14.38
C PRO A 252 17.79 8.75 -14.39
N PRO A 253 18.35 9.01 -15.58
CA PRO A 253 19.66 9.65 -15.68
C PRO A 253 19.63 11.00 -14.94
N PRO A 254 20.74 11.40 -14.29
CA PRO A 254 20.82 12.70 -13.63
C PRO A 254 20.46 13.80 -14.65
N ALA A 255 19.59 14.72 -14.22
CA ALA A 255 19.25 15.89 -15.01
C ALA A 255 20.53 16.69 -15.31
N SER A 256 20.84 16.83 -16.58
CA SER A 256 21.93 17.64 -17.12
C SER A 256 21.65 19.13 -16.98
#